data_076d016dbb763ecf24b13c8443358b95
#
_entry.id   076d016dbb763ecf24b13c8443358b95
#
_cell.length_a   1.000
_cell.length_b   1.000
_cell.length_c   1.000
_cell.angle_alpha   90.00
_cell.angle_beta   90.00
_cell.angle_gamma   90.00
#
_symmetry.space_group_name_H-M   'P 1'
#
loop_
_entity.id
_entity.type
_entity.pdbx_description
1 polymer ?
#
loop_
_entity_poly.entity_id
_entity_poly.type
_entity_poly.pdbx_seq_one_letter_code
_entity_poly.pdbx_strand_id
1 'polypeptide(L)'
;MKSKTYEEFVEKFKPKLTTDDCYTPPEVYEAVKSWAIKEYKLEDREIVRPFYPGGDYEHFNYIDGSVVIDNPPFSILSKIIDFYMERGIKFFLFAPHLTLFSGNRNICYLITGAKIIYENGANVSTSFITNMDEYKIKVVPDLLKKIDTAQHKNRSTPPPKNIAIPRML
;
A
#
# COMPACT_ATOMS: atom_id res chain seq x y z
N MET A 1 -39.93 -6.56 9.01
CA MET A 1 -39.44 -6.00 8.07
C MET A 1 -38.52 -4.92 8.38
N LYS A 2 -38.83 -4.01 9.20
CA LYS A 2 -37.93 -3.06 9.57
C LYS A 2 -36.67 -3.63 10.08
N SER A 3 -36.69 -4.64 10.86
CA SER A 3 -35.50 -5.16 11.43
C SER A 3 -34.59 -5.71 10.34
N LYS A 4 -35.17 -6.31 9.33
CA LYS A 4 -34.38 -6.83 8.27
C LYS A 4 -33.72 -5.70 7.50
N THR A 5 -34.44 -4.65 7.24
CA THR A 5 -33.90 -3.52 6.54
C THR A 5 -32.79 -2.89 7.35
N TYR A 6 -32.96 -2.84 8.66
CA TYR A 6 -31.96 -2.25 9.50
C TYR A 6 -30.66 -3.09 9.45
N GLU A 7 -30.80 -4.38 9.47
CA GLU A 7 -29.66 -5.25 9.42
C GLU A 7 -28.94 -5.10 8.09
N GLU A 8 -29.67 -4.97 7.02
CA GLU A 8 -29.05 -4.77 5.72
C GLU A 8 -28.32 -3.43 5.71
N PHE A 9 -28.90 -2.44 6.33
CA PHE A 9 -28.28 -1.13 6.39
C PHE A 9 -26.98 -1.21 7.19
N VAL A 10 -27.01 -1.86 8.32
CA VAL A 10 -25.83 -2.01 9.15
C VAL A 10 -24.76 -2.79 8.42
N GLU A 11 -25.16 -3.82 7.70
CA GLU A 11 -24.21 -4.63 6.98
C GLU A 11 -23.54 -3.80 5.92
N LYS A 12 -24.22 -2.89 5.33
CA LYS A 12 -23.64 -2.07 4.36
C LYS A 12 -22.60 -1.18 4.93
N PHE A 13 -22.74 -0.71 6.12
CA PHE A 13 -21.76 0.14 6.75
C PHE A 13 -20.80 -0.61 7.63
N LYS A 14 -20.98 -1.97 7.73
CA LYS A 14 -20.05 -2.68 8.44
C LYS A 14 -18.84 -2.62 7.69
N PRO A 15 -17.79 -2.72 8.19
CA PRO A 15 -16.57 -2.58 7.57
C PRO A 15 -16.58 -3.24 6.30
N LYS A 16 -16.65 -2.51 5.30
CA LYS A 16 -16.46 -3.02 4.15
C LYS A 16 -15.12 -3.35 4.16
N LEU A 17 -14.69 -4.36 3.64
CA LEU A 17 -13.32 -4.77 3.58
C LEU A 17 -12.58 -3.79 2.72
N THR A 18 -11.81 -2.96 3.33
CA THR A 18 -11.01 -1.96 2.61
C THR A 18 -9.59 -2.08 3.11
N THR A 19 -8.68 -1.34 2.48
CA THR A 19 -7.29 -1.35 2.91
C THR A 19 -7.13 -0.77 4.30
N ASP A 20 -8.10 -0.03 4.79
CA ASP A 20 -8.01 0.54 6.12
C ASP A 20 -8.10 -0.56 7.18
N ASP A 21 -8.70 -1.68 6.84
CA ASP A 21 -8.98 -2.72 7.81
C ASP A 21 -8.27 -4.02 7.60
N CYS A 22 -7.34 -4.09 6.68
CA CYS A 22 -6.77 -5.38 6.38
C CYS A 22 -5.27 -5.35 6.29
N TYR A 23 -4.68 -6.50 6.39
CA TYR A 23 -3.27 -6.64 6.32
C TYR A 23 -2.82 -6.76 4.88
N THR A 24 -1.66 -6.23 4.59
CA THR A 24 -1.01 -6.46 3.33
C THR A 24 -0.46 -7.87 3.35
N PRO A 25 -0.63 -8.62 2.28
CA PRO A 25 -0.04 -9.96 2.25
C PRO A 25 1.46 -9.88 2.50
N PRO A 26 1.99 -10.73 3.33
CA PRO A 26 3.41 -10.63 3.70
C PRO A 26 4.35 -10.64 2.51
N GLU A 27 4.04 -11.44 1.49
CA GLU A 27 4.90 -11.54 0.33
C GLU A 27 4.93 -10.24 -0.44
N VAL A 28 3.81 -9.57 -0.51
CA VAL A 28 3.75 -8.28 -1.21
C VAL A 28 4.51 -7.23 -0.40
N TYR A 29 4.30 -7.23 0.90
CA TYR A 29 4.99 -6.27 1.74
C TYR A 29 6.50 -6.44 1.65
N GLU A 30 6.97 -7.68 1.69
CA GLU A 30 8.40 -7.93 1.62
C GLU A 30 8.97 -7.52 0.25
N ALA A 31 8.21 -7.71 -0.81
CA ALA A 31 8.65 -7.30 -2.12
C ALA A 31 8.81 -5.78 -2.18
N VAL A 32 7.83 -5.05 -1.65
CA VAL A 32 7.86 -3.60 -1.66
C VAL A 32 9.00 -3.10 -0.76
N LYS A 33 9.11 -3.68 0.42
CA LYS A 33 10.13 -3.27 1.37
C LYS A 33 11.53 -3.46 0.80
N SER A 34 11.79 -4.63 0.22
CA SER A 34 13.12 -4.89 -0.29
C SER A 34 13.43 -3.98 -1.47
N TRP A 35 12.43 -3.68 -2.29
CA TRP A 35 12.65 -2.78 -3.42
C TRP A 35 13.01 -1.38 -2.91
N ALA A 36 12.26 -0.89 -1.92
CA ALA A 36 12.48 0.44 -1.39
C ALA A 36 13.83 0.54 -0.67
N ILE A 37 14.20 -0.48 0.06
CA ILE A 37 15.48 -0.49 0.75
C ILE A 37 16.61 -0.38 -0.26
N LYS A 38 16.51 -1.10 -1.36
CA LYS A 38 17.55 -1.06 -2.36
C LYS A 38 17.55 0.27 -3.11
N GLU A 39 16.37 0.74 -3.48
CA GLU A 39 16.27 1.97 -4.27
C GLU A 39 16.76 3.19 -3.50
N TYR A 40 16.45 3.27 -2.23
CA TYR A 40 16.78 4.43 -1.42
C TYR A 40 17.93 4.17 -0.44
N LYS A 41 18.60 3.02 -0.59
CA LYS A 41 19.78 2.69 0.22
C LYS A 41 19.51 2.75 1.70
N LEU A 42 18.54 1.99 2.12
CA LEU A 42 18.07 2.02 3.50
C LEU A 42 18.60 0.83 4.32
N GLU A 43 19.64 0.17 3.86
CA GLU A 43 20.13 -1.04 4.54
C GLU A 43 20.51 -0.80 5.99
N ASP A 44 20.98 0.39 6.30
CA ASP A 44 21.38 0.69 7.67
C ASP A 44 20.30 1.40 8.46
N ARG A 45 19.09 1.48 7.93
CA ARG A 45 18.04 2.17 8.63
C ARG A 45 17.08 1.19 9.22
N GLU A 46 16.44 1.58 10.28
CA GLU A 46 15.42 0.75 10.88
C GLU A 46 14.10 0.99 10.16
N ILE A 47 13.46 -0.07 9.71
CA ILE A 47 12.19 0.04 9.00
C ILE A 47 11.08 -0.23 10.00
N VAL A 48 10.13 0.68 10.10
CA VAL A 48 9.05 0.54 11.08
C VAL A 48 7.70 0.51 10.41
N ARG A 49 6.73 -0.08 11.07
CA ARG A 49 5.38 -0.24 10.56
C ARG A 49 4.36 0.25 11.58
N PRO A 50 4.17 1.56 11.71
CA PRO A 50 3.25 2.09 12.72
C PRO A 50 1.79 1.79 12.42
N PHE A 51 1.48 1.42 11.18
CA PHE A 51 0.09 1.15 10.81
C PHE A 51 -0.24 -0.33 10.86
N TYR A 52 0.68 -1.14 11.38
CA TYR A 52 0.35 -2.52 11.56
C TYR A 52 -0.86 -2.52 12.47
N PRO A 53 -1.80 -3.42 12.29
CA PRO A 53 -3.07 -3.34 12.99
C PRO A 53 -2.96 -3.08 14.46
N GLY A 54 -3.73 -2.15 14.93
CA GLY A 54 -3.70 -1.75 16.33
C GLY A 54 -2.69 -0.67 16.63
N GLY A 55 -1.92 -0.24 15.64
CA GLY A 55 -0.91 0.76 15.88
C GLY A 55 -1.49 2.16 15.91
N ASP A 56 -0.82 3.03 16.63
CA ASP A 56 -1.20 4.41 16.72
C ASP A 56 -0.03 5.21 16.17
N TYR A 57 -0.15 5.64 14.93
CA TYR A 57 0.99 6.26 14.27
C TYR A 57 1.38 7.59 14.91
N GLU A 58 0.46 8.28 15.51
CA GLU A 58 0.77 9.58 16.09
C GLU A 58 1.55 9.46 17.39
N HIS A 59 1.42 8.34 18.07
CA HIS A 59 2.13 8.12 19.31
C HIS A 59 3.18 7.03 19.21
N PHE A 60 3.47 6.60 18.00
CA PHE A 60 4.49 5.59 17.78
C PHE A 60 5.87 6.19 18.08
N ASN A 61 6.76 5.41 18.62
CA ASN A 61 8.09 5.88 18.97
C ASN A 61 9.00 5.79 17.75
N TYR A 62 9.15 6.87 17.02
CA TYR A 62 9.98 6.90 15.83
C TYR A 62 11.43 7.18 16.24
N ILE A 63 12.25 6.16 16.17
CA ILE A 63 13.65 6.35 16.50
C ILE A 63 14.31 7.15 15.40
N ASP A 64 15.26 8.00 15.77
CA ASP A 64 15.96 8.81 14.80
C ASP A 64 16.51 7.97 13.68
N GLY A 65 16.26 8.40 12.46
CA GLY A 65 16.78 7.70 11.30
C GLY A 65 15.90 6.54 10.82
N SER A 66 14.83 6.25 11.53
CA SER A 66 13.97 5.16 11.07
C SER A 66 13.18 5.62 9.84
N VAL A 67 12.74 4.65 9.06
CA VAL A 67 11.98 4.91 7.85
C VAL A 67 10.69 4.09 7.93
N VAL A 68 9.59 4.73 7.61
CA VAL A 68 8.29 4.06 7.62
C VAL A 68 8.08 3.43 6.26
N ILE A 69 7.93 2.12 6.20
CA ILE A 69 7.49 1.44 4.97
C ILE A 69 6.27 0.67 5.39
N ASP A 70 5.10 1.15 4.99
CA ASP A 70 3.88 0.58 5.51
C ASP A 70 2.70 0.90 4.62
N ASN A 71 1.59 0.27 4.92
CA ASN A 71 0.35 0.46 4.20
C ASN A 71 -0.61 1.20 5.14
N PRO A 72 -0.72 2.52 5.01
CA PRO A 72 -1.55 3.29 5.93
C PRO A 72 -3.01 3.26 5.50
N PRO A 73 -3.92 3.66 6.38
CA PRO A 73 -5.31 3.83 5.98
C PRO A 73 -5.39 4.92 4.92
N PHE A 74 -5.92 4.58 3.76
CA PHE A 74 -5.97 5.53 2.66
C PHE A 74 -6.92 6.69 2.97
N SER A 75 -7.91 6.45 3.81
CA SER A 75 -8.90 7.48 4.12
C SER A 75 -8.28 8.69 4.82
N ILE A 76 -7.18 8.52 5.50
CA ILE A 76 -6.53 9.65 6.18
C ILE A 76 -5.12 9.87 5.68
N LEU A 77 -4.85 9.46 4.46
CA LEU A 77 -3.49 9.51 3.92
C LEU A 77 -2.93 10.93 3.92
N SER A 78 -3.74 11.90 3.58
CA SER A 78 -3.28 13.28 3.52
C SER A 78 -2.80 13.76 4.90
N LYS A 79 -3.53 13.39 5.92
CA LYS A 79 -3.18 13.76 7.28
C LYS A 79 -1.88 13.09 7.70
N ILE A 80 -1.71 11.84 7.31
CA ILE A 80 -0.52 11.10 7.62
C ILE A 80 0.70 11.72 6.95
N ILE A 81 0.57 12.10 5.69
CA ILE A 81 1.66 12.71 4.97
C ILE A 81 2.09 14.00 5.68
N ASP A 82 1.13 14.83 6.06
CA ASP A 82 1.45 16.08 6.73
C ASP A 82 2.15 15.83 8.05
N PHE A 83 1.70 14.81 8.78
CA PHE A 83 2.31 14.47 10.07
C PHE A 83 3.80 14.12 9.87
N TYR A 84 4.09 13.29 8.89
CA TYR A 84 5.47 12.88 8.65
C TYR A 84 6.32 14.02 8.07
N MET A 85 5.74 14.83 7.19
CA MET A 85 6.49 15.91 6.61
C MET A 85 6.86 16.95 7.66
N GLU A 86 5.95 17.24 8.56
CA GLU A 86 6.22 18.21 9.62
C GLU A 86 7.32 17.73 10.56
N ARG A 87 7.44 16.45 10.74
CA ARG A 87 8.42 15.90 11.68
C ARG A 87 9.68 15.40 11.01
N GLY A 88 9.76 15.55 9.70
CA GLY A 88 10.94 15.09 8.99
C GLY A 88 11.13 13.59 9.01
N ILE A 89 10.06 12.83 9.13
CA ILE A 89 10.15 11.39 9.16
C ILE A 89 10.09 10.87 7.74
N LYS A 90 11.02 10.02 7.38
CA LYS A 90 11.07 9.48 6.02
C LYS A 90 10.08 8.35 5.87
N PHE A 91 9.43 8.29 4.73
CA PHE A 91 8.43 7.26 4.52
C PHE A 91 8.38 6.77 3.08
N PHE A 92 7.89 5.55 2.92
CA PHE A 92 7.55 4.96 1.64
C PHE A 92 6.23 4.25 1.91
N LEU A 93 5.14 4.80 1.41
CA LEU A 93 3.81 4.33 1.78
C LEU A 93 3.03 3.84 0.59
N PHE A 94 2.23 2.82 0.81
CA PHE A 94 1.26 2.37 -0.19
C PHE A 94 0.22 3.48 -0.32
N ALA A 95 -0.30 3.67 -1.51
CA ALA A 95 -1.28 4.72 -1.76
C ALA A 95 -2.21 4.29 -2.89
N PRO A 96 -3.40 4.84 -2.97
CA PRO A 96 -4.29 4.51 -4.08
C PRO A 96 -3.66 4.94 -5.38
N HIS A 97 -3.87 4.14 -6.42
CA HIS A 97 -3.26 4.44 -7.70
C HIS A 97 -3.71 5.79 -8.25
N LEU A 98 -4.96 6.12 -8.03
CA LEU A 98 -5.47 7.37 -8.55
C LEU A 98 -5.48 8.48 -7.52
N THR A 99 -4.55 8.43 -6.59
CA THR A 99 -4.45 9.47 -5.60
C THR A 99 -4.16 10.78 -6.29
N LEU A 100 -4.85 11.81 -5.88
CA LEU A 100 -4.67 13.07 -6.49
C LEU A 100 -3.33 13.67 -6.18
N PHE A 101 -2.77 14.32 -7.15
CA PHE A 101 -1.50 14.97 -6.93
C PHE A 101 -1.78 16.36 -6.43
N SER A 102 -2.62 16.48 -5.44
CA SER A 102 -3.01 17.77 -4.99
C SER A 102 -2.00 18.28 -3.98
N GLY A 103 -1.92 19.56 -3.87
CA GLY A 103 -1.11 20.15 -2.86
C GLY A 103 0.32 20.35 -3.30
N ASN A 104 1.01 21.11 -2.53
CA ASN A 104 2.39 21.44 -2.85
C ASN A 104 3.33 20.64 -1.99
N ARG A 105 2.97 19.42 -1.68
CA ARG A 105 3.84 18.62 -0.86
C ARG A 105 5.04 18.17 -1.64
N ASN A 106 6.15 18.15 -0.98
CA ASN A 106 7.41 17.78 -1.60
C ASN A 106 7.56 16.25 -1.51
N ILE A 107 6.73 15.53 -2.22
CA ILE A 107 6.77 14.08 -2.22
C ILE A 107 6.79 13.56 -3.65
N CYS A 108 7.17 12.32 -3.79
CA CYS A 108 7.23 11.66 -5.08
C CYS A 108 6.14 10.61 -5.16
N TYR A 109 5.43 10.57 -6.29
CA TYR A 109 4.44 9.54 -6.56
C TYR A 109 5.10 8.49 -7.43
N LEU A 110 5.11 7.26 -6.96
CA LEU A 110 5.68 6.15 -7.71
C LEU A 110 4.53 5.35 -8.30
N ILE A 111 4.42 5.40 -9.60
CA ILE A 111 3.26 4.85 -10.30
C ILE A 111 3.50 3.41 -10.67
N THR A 112 2.75 2.51 -10.08
CA THR A 112 2.78 1.11 -10.47
C THR A 112 1.41 0.65 -10.92
N GLY A 113 0.35 1.10 -10.26
CA GLY A 113 -0.98 0.61 -10.54
C GLY A 113 -1.10 -0.87 -10.26
N ALA A 114 -0.28 -1.40 -9.39
CA ALA A 114 -0.29 -2.82 -9.09
C ALA A 114 -1.62 -3.21 -8.46
N LYS A 115 -2.21 -4.29 -8.94
CA LYS A 115 -3.45 -4.77 -8.35
C LYS A 115 -3.09 -5.70 -7.22
N ILE A 116 -3.18 -5.19 -6.01
CA ILE A 116 -2.83 -5.96 -4.84
C ILE A 116 -4.10 -6.54 -4.23
N ILE A 117 -4.09 -7.82 -3.99
CA ILE A 117 -5.20 -8.48 -3.35
C ILE A 117 -4.85 -8.61 -1.88
N TYR A 118 -5.55 -7.84 -1.07
CA TYR A 118 -5.27 -7.80 0.37
C TYR A 118 -5.89 -9.02 1.05
N GLU A 119 -5.52 -9.24 2.29
CA GLU A 119 -5.93 -10.46 2.97
C GLU A 119 -7.43 -10.57 3.17
N ASN A 120 -8.13 -9.45 3.15
CA ASN A 120 -9.57 -9.49 3.25
C ASN A 120 -10.24 -9.68 1.90
N GLY A 121 -9.47 -9.87 0.83
CA GLY A 121 -10.04 -10.08 -0.50
C GLY A 121 -10.20 -8.83 -1.32
N ALA A 122 -9.93 -7.66 -0.76
CA ALA A 122 -10.07 -6.43 -1.51
C ALA A 122 -8.99 -6.36 -2.58
N ASN A 123 -9.38 -6.02 -3.80
CA ASN A 123 -8.45 -5.91 -4.91
C ASN A 123 -8.31 -4.43 -5.24
N VAL A 124 -7.18 -3.86 -4.90
CA VAL A 124 -7.02 -2.41 -5.00
C VAL A 124 -5.82 -2.08 -5.87
N SER A 125 -6.03 -1.18 -6.83
CA SER A 125 -4.94 -0.67 -7.65
C SER A 125 -4.10 0.25 -6.78
N THR A 126 -2.85 -0.07 -6.65
CA THR A 126 -1.97 0.56 -5.66
C THR A 126 -0.75 1.15 -6.33
N SER A 127 -0.39 2.31 -5.90
CA SER A 127 0.87 2.95 -6.23
C SER A 127 1.53 3.34 -4.91
N PHE A 128 2.53 4.20 -4.94
CA PHE A 128 3.28 4.49 -3.73
C PHE A 128 3.66 5.95 -3.65
N ILE A 129 3.96 6.42 -2.46
CA ILE A 129 4.42 7.80 -2.27
C ILE A 129 5.61 7.76 -1.31
N THR A 130 6.52 8.69 -1.50
CA THR A 130 7.69 8.77 -0.64
C THR A 130 8.21 10.20 -0.58
N ASN A 131 8.84 10.55 0.52
CA ASN A 131 9.53 11.84 0.61
C ASN A 131 11.04 11.65 0.47
N MET A 132 11.47 10.49 -0.02
CA MET A 132 12.91 10.20 -0.16
C MET A 132 13.41 10.34 -1.60
N ASP A 133 12.59 10.84 -2.50
CA ASP A 133 12.97 10.94 -3.90
C ASP A 133 12.92 12.40 -4.33
N GLU A 134 13.77 12.76 -5.29
CA GLU A 134 13.78 14.13 -5.75
C GLU A 134 12.81 14.36 -6.90
N TYR A 135 12.28 13.33 -7.49
CA TYR A 135 11.33 13.51 -8.57
C TYR A 135 9.92 13.61 -8.03
N LYS A 136 9.05 14.30 -8.76
CA LYS A 136 7.68 14.39 -8.31
C LYS A 136 6.89 13.17 -8.72
N ILE A 137 7.22 12.57 -9.84
CA ILE A 137 6.50 11.40 -10.34
C ILE A 137 7.51 10.47 -10.97
N LYS A 138 7.40 9.20 -10.67
CA LYS A 138 8.25 8.18 -11.26
C LYS A 138 7.39 7.00 -11.65
N VAL A 139 7.63 6.44 -12.82
CA VAL A 139 6.99 5.21 -13.20
C VAL A 139 8.00 4.12 -12.88
N VAL A 140 7.59 3.13 -12.11
CA VAL A 140 8.53 2.11 -11.62
C VAL A 140 8.07 0.72 -12.01
N PRO A 141 8.26 0.34 -13.25
CA PRO A 141 7.78 -0.97 -13.72
C PRO A 141 8.48 -2.15 -13.05
N ASP A 142 9.69 -1.96 -12.58
CA ASP A 142 10.40 -3.03 -11.89
C ASP A 142 9.74 -3.34 -10.55
N LEU A 143 9.22 -2.33 -9.88
CA LEU A 143 8.50 -2.58 -8.64
C LEU A 143 7.18 -3.30 -8.93
N LEU A 144 6.49 -2.89 -9.99
CA LEU A 144 5.26 -3.55 -10.38
C LEU A 144 5.53 -5.03 -10.65
N LYS A 145 6.59 -5.31 -11.37
CA LYS A 145 6.91 -6.69 -11.68
C LYS A 145 7.23 -7.48 -10.42
N LYS A 146 7.92 -6.87 -9.49
CA LYS A 146 8.27 -7.54 -8.26
C LYS A 146 7.02 -7.88 -7.45
N ILE A 147 6.07 -6.97 -7.40
CA ILE A 147 4.83 -7.21 -6.69
C ILE A 147 4.04 -8.32 -7.37
N ASP A 148 3.95 -8.28 -8.69
CA ASP A 148 3.21 -9.30 -9.42
C ASP A 148 3.84 -10.68 -9.21
N THR A 149 5.15 -10.75 -9.21
CA THR A 149 5.84 -12.01 -8.99
C THR A 149 5.57 -12.53 -7.58
N ALA A 150 5.56 -11.64 -6.60
CA ALA A 150 5.30 -12.06 -5.23
C ALA A 150 3.89 -12.63 -5.10
N GLN A 151 2.93 -12.01 -5.76
CA GLN A 151 1.57 -12.49 -5.68
C GLN A 151 1.39 -13.80 -6.40
N HIS A 152 2.09 -13.99 -7.50
CA HIS A 152 1.98 -15.23 -8.23
C HIS A 152 2.57 -16.37 -7.42
N LYS A 153 3.69 -16.14 -6.76
CA LYS A 153 4.29 -17.17 -5.97
C LYS A 153 3.38 -17.61 -4.85
N ASN A 154 2.57 -16.71 -4.36
CA ASN A 154 1.73 -17.02 -3.26
C ASN A 154 0.50 -17.79 -3.67
N ARG A 155 0.22 -17.90 -4.95
CA ARG A 155 -0.93 -18.63 -5.39
C ARG A 155 -0.55 -20.08 -5.49
N SER A 156 -1.19 -20.88 -4.73
CA SER A 156 -0.83 -22.27 -4.74
C SER A 156 -1.29 -22.91 -6.03
N THR A 157 -2.29 -22.40 -6.68
CA THR A 157 -2.75 -23.00 -7.89
C THR A 157 -2.27 -22.25 -9.06
N PRO A 158 -1.66 -22.88 -9.96
CA PRO A 158 -1.22 -22.19 -11.13
C PRO A 158 -2.44 -21.84 -11.89
N PRO A 159 -2.40 -20.81 -12.60
CA PRO A 159 -3.51 -20.42 -13.40
C PRO A 159 -3.77 -21.53 -14.36
N PRO A 160 -4.93 -21.74 -14.64
CA PRO A 160 -5.30 -22.76 -15.54
C PRO A 160 -4.71 -22.41 -16.81
N LYS A 161 -3.88 -23.12 -17.21
CA LYS A 161 -3.20 -22.82 -18.21
C LYS A 161 -3.91 -22.57 -19.35
N ASN A 162 -4.53 -22.89 -19.72
CA ASN A 162 -4.99 -22.80 -20.87
C ASN A 162 -5.96 -21.94 -21.09
N ILE A 163 -6.02 -21.35 -20.49
CA ILE A 163 -6.90 -20.53 -20.64
C ILE A 163 -6.81 -20.07 -21.89
N ALA A 164 -6.65 -20.57 -22.49
CA ALA A 164 -6.58 -20.40 -23.60
C ALA A 164 -7.06 -19.46 -24.26
N ILE A 165 -6.92 -18.90 -24.39
CA ILE A 165 -7.14 -18.04 -24.96
C ILE A 165 -7.44 -18.05 -26.15
N PRO A 166 -7.91 -18.10 -26.55
CA PRO A 166 -8.25 -18.29 -27.60
C PRO A 166 -7.95 -17.65 -28.56
N ARG A 167 -7.78 -17.77 -28.91
CA ARG A 167 -7.48 -17.47 -29.81
C ARG A 167 -8.14 -16.84 -30.40
N MET A 168 -8.60 -16.54 -30.32
CA MET A 168 -9.03 -15.99 -30.84
C MET A 168 -8.96 -15.48 -31.47
N LEU A 169 -8.96 -15.41 -31.57
CA LEU A 169 -8.89 -15.05 -32.17
C LEU A 169 -8.92 -14.86 -32.71
#